data_9514882462ec3f5ee617b7c45d3f63d3
#
_entry.id   9514882462ec3f5ee617b7c45d3f63d3
#
_cell.length_a   1.000
_cell.length_b   1.000
_cell.length_c   1.000
_cell.angle_alpha   90.00
_cell.angle_beta   90.00
_cell.angle_gamma   90.00
#
_symmetry.space_group_name_H-M   'P 1'
#
loop_
_entity.id
_entity.type
_entity.pdbx_description
1 polymer ?
#
loop_
_entity_poly.entity_id
_entity_poly.type
_entity_poly.pdbx_seq_one_letter_code
_entity_poly.pdbx_strand_id
1 'polypeptide(L)'
;MHVSKVSSVNPVAAKPALMTGAPPFPPAERVTLANWQEPPFNRWAFQHVRELIPTARIARARAGQAWPLPRAERDVLGFRFRSQDRELTVAELLEETYTDGFLVLHQGEILVEHYFNDMAPDVPHLLMSVSKSVTSAVAGILAGRGVLDVSARVEEIVPELGGTSFEGAAVQDLLDMRAGTRFDESYDNPEADVRTYERVYLWRPDDGRPRPEDALGYFATLTNDGRHGGPFRYRSILPDVLAWVIERAAGARLHQLITRELWQPMGAEFDAEVTVDARGNPMADGGICATLRDVARFGQLFLQRGRVADRAIVPEAWVDDTIRGAADGAAAFGGADRPPGYPPGAHYRNCWWVRDPGVPFFHASGINGQNIFVHVPSQTVVAKLSTWPTAVSPALDVTVRGVLALSDALRDGRL
;
A
#
# COMPACT_ATOMS: atom_id res chain seq x y z
N MET A 1 -24.76 -25.39 -13.74
CA MET A 1 -23.97 -24.36 -13.07
C MET A 1 -24.43 -22.99 -13.54
N HIS A 2 -25.23 -22.31 -12.71
CA HIS A 2 -25.81 -21.01 -13.05
C HIS A 2 -24.77 -19.94 -12.75
N VAL A 3 -24.21 -19.35 -13.79
CA VAL A 3 -23.43 -18.10 -13.67
C VAL A 3 -24.46 -17.00 -13.46
N SER A 4 -24.62 -16.52 -12.24
CA SER A 4 -25.42 -15.34 -11.94
C SER A 4 -24.83 -14.15 -12.70
N LYS A 5 -25.65 -13.54 -13.55
CA LYS A 5 -25.35 -12.25 -14.19
C LYS A 5 -25.05 -11.22 -13.08
N VAL A 6 -23.82 -10.77 -13.01
CA VAL A 6 -23.46 -9.57 -12.24
C VAL A 6 -24.27 -8.43 -12.86
N SER A 7 -25.27 -7.95 -12.13
CA SER A 7 -26.05 -6.78 -12.47
C SER A 7 -25.07 -5.62 -12.69
N SER A 8 -25.13 -4.97 -13.84
CA SER A 8 -24.42 -3.75 -14.15
C SER A 8 -24.96 -2.62 -13.24
N VAL A 9 -24.42 -2.51 -12.06
CA VAL A 9 -24.66 -1.34 -11.21
C VAL A 9 -23.82 -0.20 -11.82
N ASN A 10 -24.50 0.79 -12.37
CA ASN A 10 -23.90 1.99 -12.91
C ASN A 10 -23.19 2.73 -11.74
N PRO A 11 -21.85 2.82 -11.69
CA PRO A 11 -21.12 3.32 -10.53
C PRO A 11 -21.25 4.84 -10.32
N VAL A 12 -21.86 5.55 -11.24
CA VAL A 12 -22.17 6.99 -11.14
C VAL A 12 -23.54 7.23 -10.49
N ALA A 13 -24.04 6.31 -9.66
CA ALA A 13 -25.12 6.68 -8.74
C ALA A 13 -24.66 7.89 -7.91
N ALA A 14 -25.51 8.92 -7.85
CA ALA A 14 -25.26 10.21 -7.24
C ALA A 14 -24.42 10.05 -5.96
N LYS A 15 -23.27 10.77 -5.90
CA LYS A 15 -22.39 10.78 -4.73
C LYS A 15 -23.24 11.02 -3.49
N PRO A 16 -23.23 10.13 -2.49
CA PRO A 16 -23.98 10.36 -1.26
C PRO A 16 -23.41 11.62 -0.58
N ALA A 17 -24.28 12.47 -0.05
CA ALA A 17 -23.91 13.68 0.68
C ALA A 17 -23.40 13.31 2.09
N LEU A 18 -22.28 12.58 2.18
CA LEU A 18 -21.72 12.12 3.45
C LEU A 18 -21.07 13.28 4.21
N MET A 19 -21.38 13.41 5.52
CA MET A 19 -20.80 14.39 6.43
C MET A 19 -20.90 15.84 5.91
N THR A 20 -21.96 16.17 5.13
CA THR A 20 -22.13 17.46 4.50
C THR A 20 -22.99 18.38 5.35
N GLY A 21 -22.60 19.66 5.48
CA GLY A 21 -23.33 20.67 6.25
C GLY A 21 -22.95 20.66 7.74
N ALA A 22 -23.87 21.08 8.60
CA ALA A 22 -23.68 21.17 10.04
C ALA A 22 -24.31 19.98 10.76
N PRO A 23 -23.68 19.44 11.85
CA PRO A 23 -24.26 18.38 12.65
C PRO A 23 -25.55 18.85 13.38
N PRO A 24 -26.45 17.92 13.74
CA PRO A 24 -26.29 16.47 13.64
C PRO A 24 -26.56 15.94 12.22
N PHE A 25 -25.68 15.08 11.73
CA PHE A 25 -25.86 14.43 10.42
C PHE A 25 -26.92 13.33 10.49
N PRO A 26 -27.76 13.15 9.44
CA PRO A 26 -28.65 12.01 9.32
C PRO A 26 -27.88 10.68 9.44
N PRO A 27 -28.44 9.62 10.04
CA PRO A 27 -27.73 8.33 10.17
C PRO A 27 -27.22 7.76 8.85
N ALA A 28 -27.94 7.95 7.74
CA ALA A 28 -27.54 7.47 6.41
C ALA A 28 -26.39 8.27 5.77
N GLU A 29 -26.09 9.45 6.31
CA GLU A 29 -25.03 10.35 5.80
C GLU A 29 -23.83 10.42 6.76
N ARG A 30 -23.96 9.82 7.92
CA ARG A 30 -22.96 9.92 8.99
C ARG A 30 -21.92 8.81 8.92
N VAL A 31 -20.67 9.18 8.75
CA VAL A 31 -19.52 8.27 8.82
C VAL A 31 -19.08 8.11 10.27
N THR A 32 -18.81 6.89 10.68
CA THR A 32 -18.37 6.49 12.03
C THR A 32 -17.38 5.34 11.93
N LEU A 33 -16.68 5.00 13.01
CA LEU A 33 -15.82 3.81 13.06
C LEU A 33 -16.56 2.50 12.76
N ALA A 34 -17.89 2.46 12.89
CA ALA A 34 -18.66 1.26 12.60
C ALA A 34 -18.89 1.02 11.10
N ASN A 35 -18.79 2.06 10.26
CA ASN A 35 -19.13 1.97 8.84
C ASN A 35 -18.10 2.56 7.88
N TRP A 36 -17.01 3.17 8.35
CA TRP A 36 -16.08 3.95 7.54
C TRP A 36 -15.37 3.15 6.44
N GLN A 37 -15.23 1.83 6.59
CA GLN A 37 -14.64 0.95 5.57
C GLN A 37 -15.69 0.39 4.60
N GLU A 38 -16.97 0.56 4.90
CA GLU A 38 -18.08 0.01 4.09
C GLU A 38 -18.53 1.02 3.02
N PRO A 39 -18.98 0.56 1.83
CA PRO A 39 -19.56 1.45 0.85
C PRO A 39 -20.96 1.93 1.31
N PRO A 40 -21.37 3.17 1.04
CA PRO A 40 -20.60 4.19 0.31
C PRO A 40 -19.71 5.05 1.23
N PHE A 41 -19.65 4.78 2.54
CA PHE A 41 -18.99 5.61 3.55
C PHE A 41 -17.47 5.70 3.35
N ASN A 42 -16.85 4.63 2.81
CA ASN A 42 -15.43 4.60 2.48
C ASN A 42 -15.02 5.68 1.47
N ARG A 43 -15.93 6.13 0.60
CA ARG A 43 -15.65 7.19 -0.36
C ARG A 43 -15.34 8.55 0.28
N TRP A 44 -15.89 8.81 1.45
CA TRP A 44 -15.55 9.97 2.26
C TRP A 44 -14.39 9.65 3.21
N ALA A 45 -14.49 8.52 3.91
CA ALA A 45 -13.63 8.20 5.03
C ALA A 45 -12.15 8.09 4.65
N PHE A 46 -11.82 7.53 3.46
CA PHE A 46 -10.42 7.32 3.06
C PHE A 46 -9.68 8.64 2.78
N GLN A 47 -10.39 9.74 2.62
CA GLN A 47 -9.86 11.09 2.50
C GLN A 47 -9.88 11.87 3.83
N HIS A 48 -10.51 11.31 4.89
CA HIS A 48 -10.77 11.99 6.17
C HIS A 48 -10.39 11.13 7.38
N VAL A 49 -9.40 10.26 7.26
CA VAL A 49 -9.03 9.28 8.29
C VAL A 49 -8.74 9.93 9.64
N ARG A 50 -8.04 11.08 9.64
CA ARG A 50 -7.70 11.83 10.87
C ARG A 50 -8.91 12.34 11.66
N GLU A 51 -10.09 12.41 11.04
CA GLU A 51 -11.33 12.78 11.72
C GLU A 51 -11.97 11.60 12.48
N LEU A 52 -11.51 10.39 12.22
CA LEU A 52 -12.05 9.15 12.76
C LEU A 52 -11.06 8.41 13.68
N ILE A 53 -9.76 8.45 13.36
CA ILE A 53 -8.72 7.60 13.94
C ILE A 53 -7.52 8.48 14.31
N PRO A 54 -6.90 8.27 15.49
CA PRO A 54 -5.65 8.95 15.85
C PRO A 54 -4.55 8.71 14.81
N THR A 55 -3.82 9.78 14.45
CA THR A 55 -2.72 9.73 13.49
C THR A 55 -1.46 10.40 14.03
N ALA A 56 -0.30 9.93 13.56
CA ALA A 56 1.00 10.58 13.76
C ALA A 56 1.48 11.19 12.44
N ARG A 57 1.93 12.44 12.50
CA ARG A 57 2.36 13.22 11.33
C ARG A 57 3.68 12.70 10.75
N ILE A 58 3.74 12.60 9.43
CA ILE A 58 4.94 12.43 8.61
C ILE A 58 5.18 13.74 7.87
N ALA A 59 6.23 14.47 8.24
CA ALA A 59 6.43 15.83 7.73
C ALA A 59 7.00 15.84 6.31
N ARG A 60 6.47 16.73 5.49
CA ARG A 60 6.92 17.00 4.10
C ARG A 60 8.32 17.62 4.04
N ALA A 61 8.86 17.72 2.85
CA ALA A 61 10.05 18.50 2.58
C ALA A 61 9.87 19.98 2.98
N ARG A 62 10.98 20.65 3.23
CA ARG A 62 10.95 22.10 3.51
C ARG A 62 10.42 22.86 2.30
N ALA A 63 9.86 24.02 2.55
CA ALA A 63 9.37 24.89 1.48
C ALA A 63 10.45 25.10 0.40
N GLY A 64 10.06 24.94 -0.87
CA GLY A 64 10.95 25.03 -2.02
C GLY A 64 11.85 23.83 -2.28
N GLN A 65 11.73 22.74 -1.49
CA GLN A 65 12.49 21.49 -1.67
C GLN A 65 11.66 20.32 -2.18
N ALA A 66 10.42 20.56 -2.58
CA ALA A 66 9.60 19.51 -3.19
C ALA A 66 10.26 19.04 -4.50
N TRP A 67 10.27 17.72 -4.73
CA TRP A 67 10.73 17.16 -5.99
C TRP A 67 9.80 17.60 -7.13
N PRO A 68 10.27 18.40 -8.10
CA PRO A 68 9.44 18.87 -9.18
C PRO A 68 8.90 17.71 -10.03
N LEU A 69 7.64 17.81 -10.40
CA LEU A 69 7.00 16.94 -11.38
C LEU A 69 6.53 17.82 -12.54
N PRO A 70 7.36 18.04 -13.57
CA PRO A 70 6.97 18.82 -14.75
C PRO A 70 5.81 18.15 -15.48
N ARG A 71 5.09 18.92 -16.29
CA ARG A 71 3.93 18.42 -17.05
C ARG A 71 4.24 18.32 -18.53
N ALA A 72 3.87 17.20 -19.13
CA ALA A 72 3.86 16.95 -20.57
C ALA A 72 2.53 16.30 -20.96
N GLU A 73 1.44 17.03 -20.76
CA GLU A 73 0.06 16.53 -20.86
C GLU A 73 -0.21 15.82 -22.19
N ARG A 74 -0.83 14.64 -22.10
CA ARG A 74 -1.28 13.83 -23.24
C ARG A 74 -2.68 13.32 -22.97
N ASP A 75 -3.41 12.94 -24.02
CA ASP A 75 -4.73 12.33 -23.90
C ASP A 75 -4.65 10.85 -23.45
N VAL A 76 -4.21 10.65 -22.21
CA VAL A 76 -4.18 9.33 -21.57
C VAL A 76 -5.58 8.81 -21.31
N LEU A 77 -6.56 9.68 -21.00
CA LEU A 77 -7.92 9.26 -20.65
C LEU A 77 -8.65 8.65 -21.85
N GLY A 78 -8.39 9.14 -23.06
CA GLY A 78 -8.92 8.61 -24.31
C GLY A 78 -8.22 7.35 -24.80
N PHE A 79 -7.07 6.95 -24.22
CA PHE A 79 -6.33 5.78 -24.64
C PHE A 79 -7.18 4.50 -24.48
N ARG A 80 -7.24 3.70 -25.58
CA ARG A 80 -8.02 2.47 -25.64
C ARG A 80 -7.16 1.25 -25.43
N PHE A 81 -7.66 0.29 -24.67
CA PHE A 81 -7.02 -1.00 -24.44
C PHE A 81 -8.05 -2.13 -24.38
N ARG A 82 -7.59 -3.34 -24.62
CA ARG A 82 -8.41 -4.53 -24.52
C ARG A 82 -8.26 -5.19 -23.16
N SER A 83 -9.40 -5.45 -22.50
CA SER A 83 -9.44 -6.25 -21.28
C SER A 83 -10.45 -7.37 -21.48
N GLN A 84 -9.96 -8.61 -21.56
CA GLN A 84 -10.75 -9.79 -21.91
C GLN A 84 -11.46 -9.56 -23.27
N ASP A 85 -12.80 -9.63 -23.29
CA ASP A 85 -13.61 -9.48 -24.50
C ASP A 85 -14.11 -8.04 -24.71
N ARG A 86 -13.68 -7.09 -23.87
CA ARG A 86 -14.11 -5.68 -23.92
C ARG A 86 -12.95 -4.79 -24.37
N GLU A 87 -13.26 -3.79 -25.16
CA GLU A 87 -12.42 -2.61 -25.36
C GLU A 87 -12.87 -1.50 -24.41
N LEU A 88 -11.93 -0.90 -23.69
CA LEU A 88 -12.18 0.15 -22.72
C LEU A 88 -11.25 1.33 -23.00
N THR A 89 -11.70 2.52 -22.72
CA THR A 89 -10.83 3.68 -22.52
C THR A 89 -10.29 3.70 -21.08
N VAL A 90 -9.21 4.43 -20.85
CA VAL A 90 -8.73 4.68 -19.48
C VAL A 90 -9.79 5.40 -18.66
N ALA A 91 -10.53 6.36 -19.25
CA ALA A 91 -11.63 7.03 -18.56
C ALA A 91 -12.69 6.06 -18.05
N GLU A 92 -13.14 5.13 -18.90
CA GLU A 92 -14.11 4.08 -18.50
C GLU A 92 -13.54 3.16 -17.41
N LEU A 93 -12.25 2.78 -17.50
CA LEU A 93 -11.57 2.02 -16.44
C LEU A 93 -11.64 2.76 -15.11
N LEU A 94 -11.31 4.06 -15.08
CA LEU A 94 -11.27 4.85 -13.85
C LEU A 94 -12.66 4.97 -13.22
N GLU A 95 -13.69 5.15 -14.03
CA GLU A 95 -15.08 5.19 -13.59
C GLU A 95 -15.54 3.84 -13.02
N GLU A 96 -15.36 2.74 -13.77
CA GLU A 96 -15.77 1.40 -13.37
C GLU A 96 -15.03 0.88 -12.13
N THR A 97 -13.88 1.45 -11.80
CA THR A 97 -13.04 1.04 -10.67
C THR A 97 -13.02 2.04 -9.51
N TYR A 98 -14.07 2.86 -9.36
CA TYR A 98 -14.27 3.75 -8.21
C TYR A 98 -13.02 4.58 -7.88
N THR A 99 -12.38 5.14 -8.90
CA THR A 99 -11.14 5.90 -8.75
C THR A 99 -11.41 7.23 -8.04
N ASP A 100 -10.53 7.62 -7.13
CA ASP A 100 -10.52 8.90 -6.45
C ASP A 100 -9.36 9.78 -6.93
N GLY A 101 -8.21 9.17 -7.23
CA GLY A 101 -7.07 9.87 -7.81
C GLY A 101 -6.32 9.00 -8.83
N PHE A 102 -5.90 9.60 -9.94
CA PHE A 102 -5.15 8.94 -10.99
C PHE A 102 -4.04 9.86 -11.52
N LEU A 103 -2.81 9.38 -11.51
CA LEU A 103 -1.65 10.12 -12.02
C LEU A 103 -0.71 9.18 -12.77
N VAL A 104 -0.27 9.60 -13.94
CA VAL A 104 0.73 8.91 -14.76
C VAL A 104 1.96 9.78 -14.91
N LEU A 105 3.09 9.26 -14.47
CA LEU A 105 4.42 9.79 -14.79
C LEU A 105 5.02 8.96 -15.92
N HIS A 106 5.60 9.64 -16.91
CA HIS A 106 6.42 9.04 -17.94
C HIS A 106 7.70 9.85 -18.09
N GLN A 107 8.86 9.18 -17.96
CA GLN A 107 10.16 9.84 -17.99
C GLN A 107 10.30 11.01 -16.98
N GLY A 108 9.58 10.91 -15.83
CA GLY A 108 9.58 11.92 -14.78
C GLY A 108 8.60 13.07 -14.96
N GLU A 109 7.82 13.09 -16.05
CA GLU A 109 6.84 14.13 -16.36
C GLU A 109 5.41 13.62 -16.16
N ILE A 110 4.51 14.49 -15.65
CA ILE A 110 3.09 14.18 -15.52
C ILE A 110 2.43 14.23 -16.90
N LEU A 111 1.94 13.09 -17.39
CA LEU A 111 1.12 13.02 -18.59
C LEU A 111 -0.36 13.30 -18.33
N VAL A 112 -0.86 12.85 -17.20
CA VAL A 112 -2.22 13.08 -16.71
C VAL A 112 -2.24 13.07 -15.19
N GLU A 113 -3.04 13.95 -14.63
CA GLU A 113 -3.36 14.00 -13.21
C GLU A 113 -4.84 14.34 -13.10
N HIS A 114 -5.61 13.42 -12.52
CA HIS A 114 -7.05 13.56 -12.44
C HIS A 114 -7.58 13.15 -11.07
N TYR A 115 -8.54 13.91 -10.57
CA TYR A 115 -9.15 13.73 -9.27
C TYR A 115 -10.66 13.56 -9.42
N PHE A 116 -11.21 12.64 -8.65
CA PHE A 116 -12.63 12.33 -8.58
C PHE A 116 -13.08 12.38 -7.12
N ASN A 117 -14.36 12.25 -6.86
CA ASN A 117 -14.91 12.09 -5.52
C ASN A 117 -14.44 13.17 -4.53
N ASP A 118 -14.39 14.45 -4.99
CA ASP A 118 -13.91 15.63 -4.27
C ASP A 118 -12.45 15.54 -3.77
N MET A 119 -11.70 14.56 -4.18
CA MET A 119 -10.26 14.52 -3.91
C MET A 119 -9.58 15.71 -4.58
N ALA A 120 -8.59 16.31 -3.91
CA ALA A 120 -7.81 17.44 -4.42
C ALA A 120 -6.30 17.17 -4.24
N PRO A 121 -5.42 17.95 -4.87
CA PRO A 121 -3.97 17.72 -4.83
C PRO A 121 -3.37 17.68 -3.43
N ASP A 122 -3.94 18.38 -2.46
CA ASP A 122 -3.50 18.50 -1.08
C ASP A 122 -4.25 17.57 -0.11
N VAL A 123 -5.22 16.81 -0.60
CA VAL A 123 -6.00 15.87 0.21
C VAL A 123 -5.27 14.53 0.31
N PRO A 124 -4.88 14.09 1.52
CA PRO A 124 -4.31 12.77 1.71
C PRO A 124 -5.39 11.70 1.58
N HIS A 125 -5.01 10.56 1.03
CA HIS A 125 -5.87 9.39 0.89
C HIS A 125 -5.24 8.20 1.61
N LEU A 126 -6.04 7.34 2.23
CA LEU A 126 -5.58 6.11 2.89
C LEU A 126 -4.96 5.18 1.85
N LEU A 127 -3.75 4.73 2.12
CA LEU A 127 -2.97 3.91 1.19
C LEU A 127 -3.18 2.40 1.36
N MET A 128 -3.83 1.98 2.45
CA MET A 128 -3.92 0.56 2.79
C MET A 128 -2.55 -0.11 2.67
N SER A 129 -2.46 -1.31 2.12
CA SER A 129 -1.22 -2.08 2.08
C SER A 129 -0.08 -1.50 1.21
N VAL A 130 -0.30 -0.41 0.49
CA VAL A 130 0.81 0.37 -0.10
C VAL A 130 1.73 0.91 1.01
N SER A 131 1.21 1.12 2.22
CA SER A 131 1.98 1.49 3.43
C SER A 131 3.14 0.54 3.71
N LYS A 132 2.98 -0.76 3.44
CA LYS A 132 4.01 -1.79 3.62
C LYS A 132 5.28 -1.49 2.81
N SER A 133 5.10 -1.02 1.58
CA SER A 133 6.23 -0.66 0.70
C SER A 133 6.97 0.59 1.21
N VAL A 134 6.24 1.55 1.81
CA VAL A 134 6.84 2.74 2.45
C VAL A 134 7.64 2.32 3.68
N THR A 135 7.10 1.47 4.53
CA THR A 135 7.78 0.91 5.71
C THR A 135 9.03 0.12 5.32
N SER A 136 8.93 -0.72 4.29
CA SER A 136 10.05 -1.47 3.73
C SER A 136 11.16 -0.57 3.17
N ALA A 137 10.82 0.54 2.53
CA ALA A 137 11.82 1.49 2.06
C ALA A 137 12.67 2.05 3.23
N VAL A 138 12.06 2.32 4.39
CA VAL A 138 12.80 2.73 5.60
C VAL A 138 13.70 1.60 6.09
N ALA A 139 13.23 0.36 6.11
CA ALA A 139 14.07 -0.81 6.43
C ALA A 139 15.30 -0.88 5.50
N GLY A 140 15.10 -0.70 4.18
CA GLY A 140 16.17 -0.70 3.20
C GLY A 140 17.19 0.43 3.41
N ILE A 141 16.72 1.64 3.76
CA ILE A 141 17.60 2.77 4.08
C ILE A 141 18.45 2.46 5.31
N LEU A 142 17.85 1.92 6.36
CA LEU A 142 18.57 1.57 7.59
C LEU A 142 19.53 0.39 7.38
N ALA A 143 19.14 -0.59 6.56
CA ALA A 143 20.02 -1.70 6.19
C ALA A 143 21.25 -1.22 5.40
N GLY A 144 21.05 -0.33 4.43
CA GLY A 144 22.16 0.26 3.67
C GLY A 144 23.12 1.12 4.49
N ARG A 145 22.71 1.57 5.67
CA ARG A 145 23.54 2.28 6.64
C ARG A 145 24.15 1.38 7.72
N GLY A 146 23.85 0.08 7.70
CA GLY A 146 24.30 -0.87 8.71
C GLY A 146 23.63 -0.70 10.09
N VAL A 147 22.48 0.01 10.16
CA VAL A 147 21.69 0.18 11.38
C VAL A 147 20.75 -1.01 11.60
N LEU A 148 20.27 -1.62 10.53
CA LEU A 148 19.40 -2.79 10.54
C LEU A 148 20.07 -3.94 9.76
N ASP A 149 20.29 -5.08 10.41
CA ASP A 149 20.62 -6.32 9.72
C ASP A 149 19.36 -7.11 9.42
N VAL A 150 19.01 -7.22 8.14
CA VAL A 150 17.80 -7.96 7.74
C VAL A 150 17.94 -9.49 7.88
N SER A 151 19.16 -10.00 8.08
CA SER A 151 19.42 -11.41 8.36
C SER A 151 19.37 -11.75 9.85
N ALA A 152 19.38 -10.73 10.72
CA ALA A 152 19.25 -10.92 12.17
C ALA A 152 17.90 -11.53 12.55
N ARG A 153 17.87 -12.24 13.66
CA ARG A 153 16.63 -12.76 14.23
C ARG A 153 15.82 -11.63 14.87
N VAL A 154 14.50 -11.72 14.73
CA VAL A 154 13.58 -10.69 15.25
C VAL A 154 13.79 -10.51 16.76
N GLU A 155 13.93 -11.59 17.53
CA GLU A 155 14.14 -11.54 18.98
C GLU A 155 15.52 -11.00 19.40
N GLU A 156 16.52 -10.99 18.53
CA GLU A 156 17.82 -10.34 18.81
C GLU A 156 17.69 -8.82 18.86
N ILE A 157 16.72 -8.26 18.11
CA ILE A 157 16.46 -6.80 18.06
C ILE A 157 15.33 -6.43 19.02
N VAL A 158 14.31 -7.29 19.12
CA VAL A 158 13.11 -7.12 19.97
C VAL A 158 12.98 -8.33 20.88
N PRO A 159 13.72 -8.39 22.02
CA PRO A 159 13.73 -9.55 22.93
C PRO A 159 12.36 -9.94 23.44
N GLU A 160 11.41 -9.01 23.50
CA GLU A 160 10.02 -9.23 23.91
C GLU A 160 9.27 -10.19 22.97
N LEU A 161 9.78 -10.42 21.76
CA LEU A 161 9.23 -11.38 20.80
C LEU A 161 9.85 -12.78 20.94
N GLY A 162 10.84 -12.98 21.82
CA GLY A 162 11.31 -14.30 22.24
C GLY A 162 10.20 -15.10 22.92
N GLY A 163 10.07 -16.39 22.60
CA GLY A 163 8.98 -17.24 23.07
C GLY A 163 7.63 -17.03 22.35
N THR A 164 7.55 -16.12 21.38
CA THR A 164 6.35 -15.87 20.58
C THR A 164 6.43 -16.55 19.20
N SER A 165 5.41 -16.34 18.35
CA SER A 165 5.41 -16.87 16.99
C SER A 165 6.50 -16.29 16.08
N PHE A 166 7.26 -15.30 16.53
CA PHE A 166 8.32 -14.63 15.77
C PHE A 166 9.72 -15.10 16.15
N GLU A 167 9.87 -15.91 17.23
CA GLU A 167 11.16 -16.45 17.62
C GLU A 167 11.77 -17.28 16.49
N GLY A 168 13.00 -16.96 16.12
CA GLY A 168 13.73 -17.59 15.02
C GLY A 168 13.40 -17.06 13.63
N ALA A 169 12.45 -16.13 13.47
CA ALA A 169 12.21 -15.45 12.19
C ALA A 169 13.36 -14.46 11.91
N ALA A 170 13.86 -14.46 10.67
CA ALA A 170 14.70 -13.35 10.22
C ALA A 170 13.85 -12.12 9.93
N VAL A 171 14.43 -10.93 10.07
CA VAL A 171 13.76 -9.68 9.66
C VAL A 171 13.34 -9.74 8.18
N GLN A 172 14.14 -10.40 7.33
CA GLN A 172 13.80 -10.64 5.93
C GLN A 172 12.54 -11.49 5.74
N ASP A 173 12.23 -12.41 6.67
CA ASP A 173 11.00 -13.21 6.59
C ASP A 173 9.74 -12.36 6.80
N LEU A 174 9.84 -11.26 7.56
CA LEU A 174 8.77 -10.27 7.70
C LEU A 174 8.57 -9.49 6.39
N LEU A 175 9.66 -9.03 5.78
CA LEU A 175 9.68 -8.28 4.52
C LEU A 175 9.11 -9.06 3.33
N ASP A 176 9.33 -10.38 3.31
CA ASP A 176 8.97 -11.26 2.21
C ASP A 176 7.67 -12.03 2.45
N MET A 177 6.95 -11.74 3.55
CA MET A 177 5.73 -12.48 3.93
C MET A 177 5.97 -13.98 4.09
N ARG A 178 7.11 -14.36 4.71
CA ARG A 178 7.58 -15.76 4.88
C ARG A 178 7.75 -16.18 6.33
N ALA A 179 7.40 -15.35 7.29
CA ALA A 179 7.34 -15.77 8.69
C ALA A 179 6.17 -16.75 8.88
N GLY A 180 6.40 -17.80 9.69
CA GLY A 180 5.43 -18.89 9.91
C GLY A 180 4.33 -18.56 10.92
N THR A 181 4.01 -17.29 11.12
CA THR A 181 2.99 -16.81 12.05
C THR A 181 1.59 -17.11 11.53
N ARG A 182 0.72 -17.68 12.37
CA ARG A 182 -0.70 -17.84 12.05
C ARG A 182 -1.43 -16.51 12.20
N PHE A 183 -2.17 -16.14 11.15
CA PHE A 183 -3.02 -14.94 11.15
C PHE A 183 -4.10 -15.09 10.08
N ASP A 184 -5.38 -15.10 10.47
CA ASP A 184 -6.51 -15.12 9.54
C ASP A 184 -6.82 -13.70 9.08
N GLU A 185 -6.60 -13.44 7.80
CA GLU A 185 -6.84 -12.14 7.15
C GLU A 185 -8.08 -12.19 6.22
N SER A 186 -9.06 -13.03 6.55
CA SER A 186 -10.31 -13.13 5.78
C SER A 186 -11.20 -11.90 6.03
N TYR A 187 -11.27 -11.00 5.06
CA TYR A 187 -11.99 -9.72 5.20
C TYR A 187 -13.52 -9.86 5.22
N ASP A 188 -14.08 -10.97 4.80
CA ASP A 188 -15.50 -11.31 4.84
C ASP A 188 -15.90 -12.10 6.10
N ASN A 189 -14.93 -12.55 6.88
CA ASN A 189 -15.16 -13.29 8.13
C ASN A 189 -15.13 -12.32 9.35
N PRO A 190 -16.25 -12.12 10.07
CA PRO A 190 -16.28 -11.25 11.25
C PRO A 190 -15.47 -11.78 12.44
N GLU A 191 -15.11 -13.07 12.45
CA GLU A 191 -14.34 -13.71 13.52
C GLU A 191 -12.85 -13.87 13.15
N ALA A 192 -12.41 -13.39 11.98
CA ALA A 192 -11.02 -13.44 11.56
C ALA A 192 -10.11 -12.63 12.50
N ASP A 193 -8.84 -13.04 12.62
CA ASP A 193 -7.83 -12.36 13.45
C ASP A 193 -7.68 -10.88 13.07
N VAL A 194 -7.81 -10.54 11.80
CA VAL A 194 -7.75 -9.16 11.31
C VAL A 194 -8.81 -8.26 11.97
N ARG A 195 -9.97 -8.79 12.37
CA ARG A 195 -11.03 -8.01 13.03
C ARG A 195 -10.65 -7.63 14.46
N THR A 196 -10.00 -8.51 15.20
CA THR A 196 -9.42 -8.18 16.51
C THR A 196 -8.29 -7.18 16.36
N TYR A 197 -7.45 -7.37 15.38
CA TYR A 197 -6.35 -6.49 15.04
C TYR A 197 -6.81 -5.06 14.70
N GLU A 198 -7.85 -4.90 13.87
CA GLU A 198 -8.47 -3.60 13.59
C GLU A 198 -9.02 -2.91 14.84
N ARG A 199 -9.57 -3.65 15.82
CA ARG A 199 -9.99 -3.08 17.10
C ARG A 199 -8.81 -2.60 17.96
N VAL A 200 -7.70 -3.31 17.95
CA VAL A 200 -6.47 -2.91 18.64
C VAL A 200 -5.95 -1.59 18.09
N TYR A 201 -6.01 -1.39 16.78
CA TYR A 201 -5.60 -0.16 16.11
C TYR A 201 -6.69 0.93 16.05
N LEU A 202 -7.80 0.76 16.78
CA LEU A 202 -8.90 1.73 16.79
C LEU A 202 -9.57 1.94 15.43
N TRP A 203 -9.44 0.99 14.52
CA TRP A 203 -10.10 1.02 13.22
C TRP A 203 -11.54 0.50 13.25
N ARG A 204 -11.93 -0.11 14.36
CA ARG A 204 -13.29 -0.56 14.66
C ARG A 204 -13.70 -0.09 16.05
N PRO A 205 -15.02 0.09 16.28
CA PRO A 205 -15.52 0.37 17.63
C PRO A 205 -15.14 -0.76 18.59
N ASP A 206 -15.02 -0.41 19.85
CA ASP A 206 -14.93 -1.40 20.92
C ASP A 206 -16.27 -2.14 21.03
N ASP A 207 -16.23 -3.45 20.87
CA ASP A 207 -17.40 -4.35 20.97
C ASP A 207 -17.49 -5.05 22.34
N GLY A 208 -16.63 -4.66 23.28
CA GLY A 208 -16.55 -5.24 24.63
C GLY A 208 -15.90 -6.63 24.70
N ARG A 209 -15.43 -7.18 23.58
CA ARG A 209 -14.69 -8.44 23.57
C ARG A 209 -13.27 -8.22 24.13
N PRO A 210 -12.73 -9.19 24.89
CA PRO A 210 -11.35 -9.12 25.35
C PRO A 210 -10.38 -8.94 24.19
N ARG A 211 -9.45 -8.00 24.32
CA ARG A 211 -8.37 -7.76 23.35
C ARG A 211 -7.13 -7.23 24.09
N PRO A 212 -5.92 -7.41 23.54
CA PRO A 212 -4.75 -6.71 24.02
C PRO A 212 -4.92 -5.18 23.98
N GLU A 213 -4.25 -4.49 24.90
CA GLU A 213 -4.36 -3.02 25.03
C GLU A 213 -3.74 -2.27 23.85
N ASP A 214 -2.72 -2.88 23.21
CA ASP A 214 -1.94 -2.29 22.14
C ASP A 214 -1.45 -3.35 21.13
N ALA A 215 -0.86 -2.88 20.05
CA ALA A 215 -0.32 -3.73 19.00
C ALA A 215 0.80 -4.65 19.49
N LEU A 216 1.67 -4.17 20.37
CA LEU A 216 2.80 -4.96 20.88
C LEU A 216 2.31 -6.16 21.71
N GLY A 217 1.32 -5.92 22.57
CA GLY A 217 0.64 -6.98 23.30
C GLY A 217 -0.07 -7.97 22.38
N TYR A 218 -0.64 -7.48 21.25
CA TYR A 218 -1.30 -8.35 20.28
C TYR A 218 -0.30 -9.27 19.57
N PHE A 219 0.86 -8.77 19.16
CA PHE A 219 1.89 -9.57 18.50
C PHE A 219 2.34 -10.75 19.38
N ALA A 220 2.44 -10.53 20.69
CA ALA A 220 2.82 -11.57 21.64
C ALA A 220 1.78 -12.70 21.79
N THR A 221 0.53 -12.48 21.37
CA THR A 221 -0.52 -13.52 21.45
C THR A 221 -0.55 -14.48 20.25
N LEU A 222 0.16 -14.13 19.17
CA LEU A 222 0.13 -14.89 17.93
C LEU A 222 0.88 -16.21 18.06
N THR A 223 0.37 -17.22 17.37
CA THR A 223 0.96 -18.56 17.36
C THR A 223 1.64 -18.85 16.03
N ASN A 224 2.59 -19.78 16.03
CA ASN A 224 3.26 -20.25 14.82
C ASN A 224 2.46 -21.41 14.19
N ASP A 225 2.34 -21.43 12.86
CA ASP A 225 1.72 -22.52 12.09
C ASP A 225 2.63 -23.04 10.95
N GLY A 226 3.90 -22.63 10.94
CA GLY A 226 4.85 -23.06 9.92
C GLY A 226 6.28 -22.61 10.20
N ARG A 227 7.22 -23.06 9.38
CA ARG A 227 8.61 -22.62 9.50
C ARG A 227 8.79 -21.21 8.92
N HIS A 228 9.67 -20.42 9.52
CA HIS A 228 10.15 -19.17 8.96
C HIS A 228 11.01 -19.45 7.71
N GLY A 229 11.01 -18.51 6.74
CA GLY A 229 11.63 -18.71 5.43
C GLY A 229 10.90 -19.74 4.56
N GLY A 230 9.68 -20.13 4.93
CA GLY A 230 8.83 -21.08 4.21
C GLY A 230 8.16 -20.50 2.97
N PRO A 231 6.98 -21.05 2.58
CA PRO A 231 6.18 -20.52 1.49
C PRO A 231 5.73 -19.08 1.76
N PHE A 232 5.54 -18.31 0.69
CA PHE A 232 4.86 -17.02 0.77
C PHE A 232 3.45 -17.20 1.31
N ARG A 233 3.10 -16.39 2.28
CA ARG A 233 1.74 -16.26 2.81
C ARG A 233 1.52 -14.81 3.21
N TYR A 234 0.64 -14.12 2.50
CA TYR A 234 0.37 -12.73 2.79
C TYR A 234 -0.29 -12.57 4.16
N ARG A 235 0.34 -11.78 5.02
CA ARG A 235 -0.14 -11.48 6.39
C ARG A 235 0.20 -10.05 6.76
N SER A 236 -0.81 -9.22 6.90
CA SER A 236 -0.64 -7.80 7.17
C SER A 236 0.03 -7.50 8.51
N ILE A 237 -0.04 -8.41 9.46
CA ILE A 237 0.63 -8.29 10.75
C ILE A 237 2.17 -8.19 10.67
N LEU A 238 2.79 -8.77 9.63
CA LEU A 238 4.26 -8.86 9.55
C LEU A 238 4.94 -7.51 9.37
N PRO A 239 4.48 -6.58 8.52
CA PRO A 239 5.04 -5.23 8.43
C PRO A 239 4.86 -4.38 9.69
N ASP A 240 3.89 -4.66 10.55
CA ASP A 240 3.77 -3.95 11.82
C ASP A 240 4.79 -4.45 12.85
N VAL A 241 5.05 -5.76 12.88
CA VAL A 241 6.19 -6.30 13.63
C VAL A 241 7.51 -5.75 13.08
N LEU A 242 7.65 -5.64 11.75
CA LEU A 242 8.81 -4.99 11.13
C LEU A 242 8.93 -3.53 11.57
N ALA A 243 7.84 -2.80 11.72
CA ALA A 243 7.86 -1.42 12.23
C ALA A 243 8.46 -1.36 13.64
N TRP A 244 8.08 -2.28 14.53
CA TRP A 244 8.67 -2.38 15.86
C TRP A 244 10.18 -2.71 15.80
N VAL A 245 10.59 -3.64 14.95
CA VAL A 245 12.00 -3.95 14.70
C VAL A 245 12.76 -2.70 14.22
N ILE A 246 12.21 -1.96 13.26
CA ILE A 246 12.78 -0.71 12.73
C ILE A 246 12.92 0.35 13.84
N GLU A 247 11.87 0.58 14.63
CA GLU A 247 11.89 1.56 15.73
C GLU A 247 12.94 1.19 16.79
N ARG A 248 13.05 -0.09 17.12
CA ARG A 248 14.00 -0.59 18.10
C ARG A 248 15.44 -0.48 17.61
N ALA A 249 15.70 -0.88 16.37
CA ALA A 249 17.04 -0.81 15.77
C ALA A 249 17.53 0.64 15.61
N ALA A 250 16.64 1.56 15.24
CA ALA A 250 16.97 2.96 14.99
C ALA A 250 16.82 3.88 16.22
N GLY A 251 16.22 3.40 17.31
CA GLY A 251 15.95 4.20 18.51
C GLY A 251 15.01 5.38 18.28
N ALA A 252 14.09 5.30 17.31
CA ALA A 252 13.18 6.39 16.94
C ALA A 252 11.85 5.85 16.41
N ARG A 253 10.78 6.64 16.51
CA ARG A 253 9.44 6.28 16.07
C ARG A 253 9.35 6.19 14.53
N LEU A 254 8.57 5.26 14.00
CA LEU A 254 8.46 5.02 12.55
C LEU A 254 8.08 6.29 11.77
N HIS A 255 7.09 7.06 12.22
CA HIS A 255 6.68 8.29 11.54
C HIS A 255 7.81 9.34 11.48
N GLN A 256 8.68 9.38 12.50
CA GLN A 256 9.87 10.24 12.51
C GLN A 256 10.95 9.73 11.55
N LEU A 257 11.10 8.39 11.49
CA LEU A 257 12.02 7.74 10.55
C LEU A 257 11.56 7.94 9.10
N ILE A 258 10.27 7.71 8.80
CA ILE A 258 9.70 8.00 7.48
C ILE A 258 9.93 9.48 7.12
N THR A 259 9.68 10.40 8.05
CA THR A 259 9.92 11.84 7.84
C THR A 259 11.37 12.12 7.46
N ARG A 260 12.32 11.70 8.30
CA ARG A 260 13.72 12.09 8.22
C ARG A 260 14.49 11.35 7.12
N GLU A 261 14.18 10.07 6.95
CA GLU A 261 14.95 9.18 6.08
C GLU A 261 14.38 9.07 4.67
N LEU A 262 13.07 9.25 4.51
CA LEU A 262 12.39 9.02 3.24
C LEU A 262 11.61 10.25 2.75
N TRP A 263 10.61 10.73 3.50
CA TRP A 263 9.62 11.70 2.99
C TRP A 263 10.24 13.06 2.68
N GLN A 264 11.01 13.61 3.62
CA GLN A 264 11.72 14.87 3.40
C GLN A 264 12.84 14.75 2.36
N PRO A 265 13.74 13.74 2.44
CA PRO A 265 14.78 13.56 1.42
C PRO A 265 14.21 13.29 0.01
N MET A 266 13.11 12.58 -0.10
CA MET A 266 12.43 12.36 -1.38
C MET A 266 11.87 13.65 -1.98
N GLY A 267 11.64 14.67 -1.17
CA GLY A 267 11.04 15.93 -1.61
C GLY A 267 9.51 15.84 -1.70
N ALA A 268 8.87 15.22 -0.71
CA ALA A 268 7.41 15.19 -0.62
C ALA A 268 6.84 16.61 -0.53
N GLU A 269 5.76 16.85 -1.27
CA GLU A 269 5.12 18.17 -1.37
C GLU A 269 4.20 18.46 -0.20
N PHE A 270 3.55 17.42 0.33
CA PHE A 270 2.59 17.52 1.43
C PHE A 270 2.97 16.60 2.59
N ASP A 271 2.46 16.95 3.77
CA ASP A 271 2.52 16.07 4.92
C ASP A 271 1.73 14.79 4.64
N ALA A 272 2.27 13.67 5.09
CA ALA A 272 1.55 12.42 5.23
C ALA A 272 1.29 12.15 6.71
N GLU A 273 0.57 11.09 6.99
CA GLU A 273 0.28 10.64 8.34
C GLU A 273 0.16 9.11 8.38
N VAL A 274 0.31 8.54 9.55
CA VAL A 274 0.07 7.11 9.81
C VAL A 274 -0.87 6.97 10.99
N THR A 275 -1.88 6.11 10.89
CA THR A 275 -2.77 5.80 12.01
C THR A 275 -2.01 5.10 13.11
N VAL A 276 -2.41 5.33 14.35
CA VAL A 276 -1.76 4.78 15.54
C VAL A 276 -2.79 4.16 16.48
N ASP A 277 -2.36 3.16 17.26
CA ASP A 277 -3.16 2.63 18.35
C ASP A 277 -3.25 3.60 19.55
N ALA A 278 -3.92 3.19 20.63
CA ALA A 278 -4.10 4.01 21.84
C ALA A 278 -2.78 4.38 22.56
N ARG A 279 -1.69 3.67 22.29
CA ARG A 279 -0.35 3.94 22.84
C ARG A 279 0.59 4.61 21.83
N GLY A 280 0.08 4.88 20.63
CA GLY A 280 0.79 5.54 19.55
C GLY A 280 1.65 4.60 18.70
N ASN A 281 1.49 3.27 18.78
CA ASN A 281 2.17 2.37 17.86
C ASN A 281 1.58 2.52 16.46
N PRO A 282 2.41 2.65 15.41
CA PRO A 282 1.93 2.91 14.06
C PRO A 282 1.34 1.65 13.42
N MET A 283 0.25 1.81 12.65
CA MET A 283 -0.26 0.76 11.76
C MET A 283 0.50 0.85 10.42
N ALA A 284 1.67 0.24 10.39
CA ALA A 284 2.62 0.35 9.29
C ALA A 284 2.21 -0.45 8.05
N ASP A 285 1.35 -1.43 8.25
CA ASP A 285 0.85 -2.32 7.20
C ASP A 285 -0.20 -1.65 6.30
N GLY A 286 -0.99 -0.71 6.85
CA GLY A 286 -2.15 -0.17 6.15
C GLY A 286 -2.51 1.28 6.47
N GLY A 287 -1.94 1.87 7.52
CA GLY A 287 -2.41 3.12 8.11
C GLY A 287 -1.84 4.41 7.54
N ILE A 288 -0.97 4.38 6.53
CA ILE A 288 -0.41 5.60 5.94
C ILE A 288 -1.44 6.26 5.04
N CYS A 289 -1.59 7.59 5.21
CA CYS A 289 -2.37 8.45 4.34
C CYS A 289 -1.43 9.46 3.68
N ALA A 290 -1.50 9.59 2.35
CA ALA A 290 -0.65 10.51 1.60
C ALA A 290 -1.35 11.05 0.34
N THR A 291 -0.85 12.17 -0.21
CA THR A 291 -1.39 12.76 -1.43
C THR A 291 -1.00 11.97 -2.67
N LEU A 292 -1.81 12.05 -3.70
CA LEU A 292 -1.59 11.34 -4.97
C LEU A 292 -0.21 11.65 -5.58
N ARG A 293 0.21 12.92 -5.58
CA ARG A 293 1.52 13.31 -6.12
C ARG A 293 2.68 12.73 -5.34
N ASP A 294 2.58 12.67 -4.00
CA ASP A 294 3.65 12.13 -3.18
C ASP A 294 3.72 10.61 -3.27
N VAL A 295 2.58 9.94 -3.48
CA VAL A 295 2.51 8.52 -3.83
C VAL A 295 3.20 8.26 -5.19
N ALA A 296 2.97 9.14 -6.18
CA ALA A 296 3.65 9.04 -7.48
C ALA A 296 5.16 9.31 -7.36
N ARG A 297 5.60 10.28 -6.52
CA ARG A 297 7.02 10.52 -6.23
C ARG A 297 7.69 9.28 -5.60
N PHE A 298 6.99 8.59 -4.70
CA PHE A 298 7.49 7.36 -4.13
C PHE A 298 7.67 6.25 -5.19
N GLY A 299 6.72 6.09 -6.11
CA GLY A 299 6.89 5.20 -7.25
C GLY A 299 8.05 5.61 -8.16
N GLN A 300 8.18 6.91 -8.45
CA GLN A 300 9.27 7.48 -9.25
C GLN A 300 10.65 7.27 -8.60
N LEU A 301 10.73 7.33 -7.26
CA LEU A 301 11.95 7.04 -6.53
C LEU A 301 12.42 5.60 -6.80
N PHE A 302 11.52 4.63 -6.81
CA PHE A 302 11.84 3.24 -7.12
C PHE A 302 12.18 3.05 -8.60
N LEU A 303 11.49 3.73 -9.52
CA LEU A 303 11.83 3.74 -10.95
C LEU A 303 13.25 4.26 -11.18
N GLN A 304 13.67 5.28 -10.42
CA GLN A 304 15.01 5.86 -10.47
C GLN A 304 16.00 5.16 -9.53
N ARG A 305 15.75 3.89 -9.21
CA ARG A 305 16.65 3.04 -8.40
C ARG A 305 17.04 3.68 -7.06
N GLY A 306 16.06 4.32 -6.41
CA GLY A 306 16.22 4.92 -5.10
C GLY A 306 16.85 6.31 -5.08
N ARG A 307 16.93 6.99 -6.21
CA ARG A 307 17.59 8.29 -6.35
C ARG A 307 16.62 9.42 -6.63
N VAL A 308 16.95 10.60 -6.13
CA VAL A 308 16.35 11.89 -6.52
C VAL A 308 17.49 12.77 -6.99
N ALA A 309 17.57 13.04 -8.26
CA ALA A 309 18.73 13.66 -8.91
C ALA A 309 20.03 12.93 -8.48
N ASP A 310 21.01 13.65 -7.94
CA ASP A 310 22.28 13.06 -7.51
C ASP A 310 22.26 12.44 -6.11
N ARG A 311 21.14 12.52 -5.38
CA ARG A 311 21.04 12.00 -4.00
C ARG A 311 20.49 10.58 -4.01
N ALA A 312 21.20 9.65 -3.40
CA ALA A 312 20.68 8.33 -3.05
C ALA A 312 19.85 8.46 -1.78
N ILE A 313 18.58 8.04 -1.84
CA ILE A 313 17.65 8.01 -0.72
C ILE A 313 17.47 6.56 -0.26
N VAL A 314 16.95 5.68 -1.14
CA VAL A 314 16.92 4.24 -0.93
C VAL A 314 18.15 3.63 -1.60
N PRO A 315 18.87 2.70 -0.95
CA PRO A 315 20.01 2.06 -1.60
C PRO A 315 19.63 1.40 -2.92
N GLU A 316 20.40 1.63 -3.97
CA GLU A 316 20.19 1.01 -5.28
C GLU A 316 20.14 -0.52 -5.17
N ALA A 317 21.04 -1.10 -4.36
CA ALA A 317 21.07 -2.54 -4.10
C ALA A 317 19.77 -3.07 -3.48
N TRP A 318 19.04 -2.24 -2.71
CA TRP A 318 17.72 -2.61 -2.16
C TRP A 318 16.66 -2.71 -3.25
N VAL A 319 16.66 -1.74 -4.17
CA VAL A 319 15.72 -1.74 -5.30
C VAL A 319 16.01 -2.90 -6.23
N ASP A 320 17.30 -3.14 -6.54
CA ASP A 320 17.73 -4.27 -7.39
C ASP A 320 17.38 -5.62 -6.76
N ASP A 321 17.57 -5.77 -5.45
CA ASP A 321 17.20 -6.96 -4.71
C ASP A 321 15.67 -7.18 -4.73
N THR A 322 14.91 -6.10 -4.60
CA THR A 322 13.44 -6.15 -4.71
C THR A 322 13.02 -6.68 -6.08
N ILE A 323 13.59 -6.16 -7.17
CA ILE A 323 13.24 -6.57 -8.54
C ILE A 323 13.71 -7.99 -8.84
N ARG A 324 14.92 -8.36 -8.42
CA ARG A 324 15.51 -9.68 -8.67
C ARG A 324 14.82 -10.79 -7.86
N GLY A 325 14.42 -10.50 -6.63
CA GLY A 325 13.88 -11.46 -5.67
C GLY A 325 14.95 -12.37 -5.05
N ALA A 326 14.53 -13.17 -4.08
CA ALA A 326 15.34 -14.25 -3.51
C ALA A 326 15.51 -15.40 -4.52
N ALA A 327 16.57 -16.18 -4.37
CA ALA A 327 16.86 -17.32 -5.26
C ALA A 327 15.71 -18.34 -5.33
N ASP A 328 14.99 -18.53 -4.23
CA ASP A 328 13.81 -19.39 -4.12
C ASP A 328 12.48 -18.61 -4.16
N GLY A 329 12.53 -17.29 -4.38
CA GLY A 329 11.39 -16.38 -4.24
C GLY A 329 10.20 -16.75 -5.12
N ALA A 330 10.45 -17.07 -6.40
CA ALA A 330 9.40 -17.49 -7.31
C ALA A 330 8.77 -18.85 -6.91
N ALA A 331 9.57 -19.78 -6.40
CA ALA A 331 9.09 -21.06 -5.90
C ALA A 331 8.26 -20.89 -4.61
N ALA A 332 8.73 -20.07 -3.69
CA ALA A 332 8.01 -19.74 -2.47
C ALA A 332 6.66 -19.05 -2.76
N PHE A 333 6.63 -18.14 -3.73
CA PHE A 333 5.44 -17.40 -4.17
C PHE A 333 4.46 -18.30 -4.95
N GLY A 334 4.95 -19.34 -5.62
CA GLY A 334 4.15 -20.28 -6.40
C GLY A 334 3.25 -21.23 -5.60
N GLY A 335 3.23 -21.12 -4.25
CA GLY A 335 2.41 -21.93 -3.35
C GLY A 335 0.91 -21.67 -3.41
N ALA A 336 0.19 -22.20 -2.44
CA ALA A 336 -1.28 -22.16 -2.37
C ALA A 336 -1.86 -20.74 -2.25
N ASP A 337 -1.12 -19.83 -1.65
CA ASP A 337 -1.56 -18.45 -1.40
C ASP A 337 -1.19 -17.47 -2.53
N ARG A 338 -0.67 -17.98 -3.67
CA ARG A 338 -0.38 -17.15 -4.83
C ARG A 338 -1.66 -16.52 -5.38
N PRO A 339 -1.76 -15.19 -5.45
CA PRO A 339 -2.92 -14.55 -6.05
C PRO A 339 -3.09 -14.92 -7.54
N PRO A 340 -4.33 -15.03 -8.04
CA PRO A 340 -4.59 -15.29 -9.45
C PRO A 340 -3.96 -14.24 -10.37
N GLY A 341 -3.61 -14.62 -11.59
CA GLY A 341 -3.16 -13.69 -12.63
C GLY A 341 -1.68 -13.29 -12.58
N TYR A 342 -0.88 -13.86 -11.66
CA TYR A 342 0.57 -13.66 -11.67
C TYR A 342 1.26 -14.70 -12.59
N PRO A 343 2.18 -14.25 -13.50
CA PRO A 343 2.89 -15.14 -14.39
C PRO A 343 3.93 -16.00 -13.65
N PRO A 344 4.45 -17.05 -14.28
CA PRO A 344 5.62 -17.77 -13.77
C PRO A 344 6.80 -16.82 -13.57
N GLY A 345 7.57 -17.01 -12.49
CA GLY A 345 8.69 -16.12 -12.14
C GLY A 345 8.30 -14.91 -11.28
N ALA A 346 7.01 -14.60 -11.17
CA ALA A 346 6.54 -13.60 -10.25
C ALA A 346 6.90 -13.96 -8.79
N HIS A 347 7.15 -12.95 -7.98
CA HIS A 347 7.50 -13.12 -6.57
C HIS A 347 7.07 -11.92 -5.72
N TYR A 348 7.21 -12.06 -4.40
CA TYR A 348 7.05 -10.97 -3.43
C TYR A 348 8.39 -10.76 -2.72
N ARG A 349 8.87 -9.53 -2.71
CA ARG A 349 10.16 -9.20 -2.09
C ARG A 349 10.13 -7.80 -1.51
N ASN A 350 10.61 -7.63 -0.29
CA ASN A 350 10.72 -6.33 0.37
C ASN A 350 9.40 -5.53 0.33
N CYS A 351 8.28 -6.19 0.60
CA CYS A 351 6.93 -5.63 0.54
C CYS A 351 6.49 -5.08 -0.84
N TRP A 352 7.05 -5.61 -1.92
CA TRP A 352 6.63 -5.33 -3.29
C TRP A 352 6.19 -6.59 -4.03
N TRP A 353 5.17 -6.45 -4.85
CA TRP A 353 4.71 -7.48 -5.78
C TRP A 353 5.49 -7.32 -7.08
N VAL A 354 6.28 -8.29 -7.46
CA VAL A 354 7.04 -8.30 -8.73
C VAL A 354 6.37 -9.27 -9.68
N ARG A 355 5.80 -8.74 -10.77
CA ARG A 355 5.05 -9.54 -11.72
C ARG A 355 5.96 -10.17 -12.76
N ASP A 356 6.94 -9.42 -13.24
CA ASP A 356 7.90 -9.92 -14.22
C ASP A 356 9.28 -9.33 -13.92
N PRO A 357 10.21 -10.15 -13.40
CA PRO A 357 11.59 -9.69 -13.17
C PRO A 357 12.41 -9.57 -14.47
N GLY A 358 12.02 -10.26 -15.53
CA GLY A 358 12.69 -10.21 -16.83
C GLY A 358 12.36 -8.94 -17.63
N VAL A 359 11.12 -8.43 -17.45
CA VAL A 359 10.67 -7.11 -17.91
C VAL A 359 10.19 -6.36 -16.69
N PRO A 360 11.10 -5.66 -15.95
CA PRO A 360 10.80 -5.23 -14.61
C PRO A 360 9.51 -4.41 -14.51
N PHE A 361 8.46 -5.09 -14.07
CA PHE A 361 7.15 -4.55 -13.73
C PHE A 361 6.77 -5.02 -12.34
N PHE A 362 6.72 -4.08 -11.43
CA PHE A 362 6.39 -4.34 -10.04
C PHE A 362 5.42 -3.29 -9.50
N HIS A 363 4.74 -3.62 -8.42
CA HIS A 363 3.74 -2.73 -7.86
C HIS A 363 3.58 -2.89 -6.35
N ALA A 364 3.18 -1.80 -5.69
CA ALA A 364 2.56 -1.82 -4.38
C ALA A 364 1.05 -1.84 -4.55
N SER A 365 0.34 -2.64 -3.76
CA SER A 365 -1.10 -2.80 -3.87
C SER A 365 -1.76 -2.85 -2.49
N GLY A 366 -2.86 -2.14 -2.33
CA GLY A 366 -3.69 -2.14 -1.14
C GLY A 366 -5.14 -2.49 -1.46
N ILE A 367 -5.83 -3.06 -0.49
CA ILE A 367 -7.26 -3.33 -0.60
C ILE A 367 -8.03 -2.05 -0.95
N ASN A 368 -9.26 -2.21 -1.44
CA ASN A 368 -10.11 -1.13 -1.96
C ASN A 368 -9.47 -0.31 -3.11
N GLY A 369 -8.38 -0.81 -3.74
CA GLY A 369 -7.87 -0.29 -5.00
C GLY A 369 -6.75 0.74 -4.94
N GLN A 370 -5.93 0.73 -3.89
CA GLN A 370 -4.74 1.56 -3.80
C GLN A 370 -3.59 0.92 -4.56
N ASN A 371 -2.98 1.63 -5.51
CA ASN A 371 -1.91 1.05 -6.31
C ASN A 371 -0.83 2.06 -6.71
N ILE A 372 0.41 1.58 -6.71
CA ILE A 372 1.55 2.21 -7.39
C ILE A 372 2.11 1.16 -8.34
N PHE A 373 2.07 1.43 -9.63
CA PHE A 373 2.68 0.57 -10.63
C PHE A 373 3.97 1.22 -11.14
N VAL A 374 5.02 0.42 -11.27
CA VAL A 374 6.32 0.85 -11.79
C VAL A 374 6.69 -0.06 -12.96
N HIS A 375 6.73 0.49 -14.17
CA HIS A 375 7.13 -0.22 -15.39
C HIS A 375 8.44 0.37 -15.89
N VAL A 376 9.56 -0.34 -15.61
CA VAL A 376 10.90 0.16 -15.89
C VAL A 376 11.18 0.33 -17.38
N PRO A 377 10.79 -0.60 -18.27
CA PRO A 377 11.12 -0.47 -19.70
C PRO A 377 10.50 0.75 -20.39
N SER A 378 9.33 1.20 -19.94
CA SER A 378 8.68 2.42 -20.46
C SER A 378 8.99 3.66 -19.65
N GLN A 379 9.75 3.56 -18.56
CA GLN A 379 9.96 4.68 -17.63
C GLN A 379 8.65 5.29 -17.13
N THR A 380 7.67 4.42 -16.78
CA THR A 380 6.32 4.84 -16.39
C THR A 380 6.03 4.48 -14.94
N VAL A 381 5.41 5.42 -14.22
CA VAL A 381 4.79 5.20 -12.92
C VAL A 381 3.31 5.55 -13.03
N VAL A 382 2.45 4.69 -12.48
CA VAL A 382 1.03 4.98 -12.35
C VAL A 382 0.65 4.90 -10.88
N ALA A 383 0.18 6.01 -10.33
CA ALA A 383 -0.44 6.07 -9.01
C ALA A 383 -1.96 6.12 -9.18
N LYS A 384 -2.67 5.19 -8.54
CA LYS A 384 -4.13 5.11 -8.57
C LYS A 384 -4.67 4.86 -7.17
N LEU A 385 -5.51 5.76 -6.70
CA LEU A 385 -6.20 5.69 -5.42
C LEU A 385 -7.69 5.50 -5.68
N SER A 386 -8.33 4.62 -4.91
CA SER A 386 -9.71 4.21 -5.17
C SER A 386 -10.43 3.86 -3.87
N THR A 387 -11.74 3.70 -3.98
CA THR A 387 -12.61 3.25 -2.89
C THR A 387 -13.55 2.15 -3.38
N TRP A 388 -12.97 1.01 -3.80
CA TRP A 388 -13.75 -0.15 -4.22
C TRP A 388 -14.74 -0.56 -3.12
N PRO A 389 -15.94 -1.03 -3.48
CA PRO A 389 -16.94 -1.43 -2.50
C PRO A 389 -16.57 -2.70 -1.72
N THR A 390 -15.57 -3.44 -2.16
CA THR A 390 -15.03 -4.64 -1.51
C THR A 390 -13.52 -4.54 -1.33
N ALA A 391 -13.00 -5.15 -0.28
CA ALA A 391 -11.56 -5.15 0.00
C ALA A 391 -10.75 -5.70 -1.18
N VAL A 392 -11.17 -6.85 -1.73
CA VAL A 392 -10.58 -7.49 -2.91
C VAL A 392 -11.58 -7.44 -4.06
N SER A 393 -11.11 -7.11 -5.26
CA SER A 393 -11.98 -6.96 -6.44
C SER A 393 -11.27 -7.41 -7.73
N PRO A 394 -12.01 -8.00 -8.70
CA PRO A 394 -11.52 -8.21 -10.07
C PRO A 394 -11.06 -6.93 -10.79
N ALA A 395 -11.44 -5.76 -10.28
CA ALA A 395 -11.00 -4.45 -10.75
C ALA A 395 -9.46 -4.32 -10.79
N LEU A 396 -8.73 -5.06 -9.94
CA LEU A 396 -7.27 -5.09 -9.99
C LEU A 396 -6.75 -5.66 -11.31
N ASP A 397 -7.31 -6.77 -11.80
CA ASP A 397 -6.86 -7.39 -13.07
C ASP A 397 -7.11 -6.45 -14.26
N VAL A 398 -8.28 -5.82 -14.33
CA VAL A 398 -8.59 -4.82 -15.37
C VAL A 398 -7.64 -3.63 -15.30
N THR A 399 -7.35 -3.14 -14.09
CA THR A 399 -6.40 -2.04 -13.86
C THR A 399 -5.00 -2.41 -14.34
N VAL A 400 -4.51 -3.60 -13.96
CA VAL A 400 -3.18 -4.09 -14.40
C VAL A 400 -3.08 -4.18 -15.91
N ARG A 401 -4.12 -4.70 -16.60
CA ARG A 401 -4.16 -4.77 -18.07
C ARG A 401 -4.12 -3.39 -18.71
N GLY A 402 -4.89 -2.45 -18.18
CA GLY A 402 -4.89 -1.06 -18.67
C GLY A 402 -3.53 -0.38 -18.48
N VAL A 403 -2.90 -0.56 -17.31
CA VAL A 403 -1.58 0.00 -17.01
C VAL A 403 -0.50 -0.60 -17.92
N LEU A 404 -0.50 -1.92 -18.13
CA LEU A 404 0.45 -2.58 -19.04
C LEU A 404 0.28 -2.09 -20.47
N ALA A 405 -0.95 -2.07 -20.99
CA ALA A 405 -1.22 -1.59 -22.35
C ALA A 405 -0.80 -0.12 -22.54
N LEU A 406 -1.08 0.73 -21.57
CA LEU A 406 -0.63 2.13 -21.56
C LEU A 406 0.90 2.23 -21.55
N SER A 407 1.56 1.47 -20.67
CA SER A 407 3.03 1.45 -20.56
C SER A 407 3.70 0.97 -21.85
N ASP A 408 3.15 -0.05 -22.48
CA ASP A 408 3.65 -0.54 -23.78
C ASP A 408 3.43 0.50 -24.89
N ALA A 409 2.29 1.18 -24.91
CA ALA A 409 2.05 2.25 -25.89
C ALA A 409 3.02 3.42 -25.72
N LEU A 410 3.32 3.80 -24.48
CA LEU A 410 4.30 4.86 -24.17
C LEU A 410 5.73 4.42 -24.57
N ARG A 411 6.13 3.18 -24.28
CA ARG A 411 7.42 2.65 -24.70
C ARG A 411 7.60 2.67 -26.22
N ASP A 412 6.54 2.33 -26.95
CA ASP A 412 6.54 2.20 -28.41
C ASP A 412 6.27 3.55 -29.12
N GLY A 413 6.08 4.65 -28.38
CA GLY A 413 5.80 5.99 -28.93
C GLY A 413 4.44 6.11 -29.62
N ARG A 414 3.47 5.29 -29.22
CA ARG A 414 2.09 5.27 -29.79
C ARG A 414 1.10 6.19 -29.05
N LEU A 415 1.56 6.80 -27.98
CA LEU A 415 0.80 7.75 -27.17
C LEU A 415 1.64 8.98 -26.81
#